data_af88481bf28087fd05cdf41018ed140c
#
_entry.id   af88481bf28087fd05cdf41018ed140c
#
_cell.length_a   1.000
_cell.length_b   1.000
_cell.length_c   1.000
_cell.angle_alpha   90.00
_cell.angle_beta   90.00
_cell.angle_gamma   90.00
#
_symmetry.space_group_name_H-M   'P 1'
#
loop_
_entity.id
_entity.type
_entity.pdbx_description
1 polymer ?
#
loop_
_entity_poly.entity_id
_entity_poly.type
_entity_poly.pdbx_seq_one_letter_code
_entity_poly.pdbx_strand_id
1 'polypeptide(L)'
;MTDTGRRVPRRDSPPGPVDRYPAAPRAAAAARRLALRHPERCRVREVGRSRGGRPLVLLSVDEGPHAVLVVGGPHPNEPVGVAAALRLASLALTRPPRPGLAWHVLLCLDPDGAALNEGWLTGPLTAPRHYEHFFRPAFEEQPELLPPAGGERTPMPESLVLTGLIDELHPFLQCSLHGVDFGGAFVQLTRPVPGLAERFARSVARGGVPLDVDSYDAVGWDSPAPGVYVLPARGRDGLPRALPDDPARSTWAYASRYGGVTALLEVPMWAVDSVGDAGLHPDVRRSVAAAAVALRDRAEQLSELLPLVPAHARAAYGPLLRAVEFNLRACPLLAREWLADWCERPLAVSRVTTARIVAERIPLRAASMLLRLLGDAGARPRTPPGSGPAGS
;
A
#
# COMPACT_ATOMS: atom_id res chain seq x y z
N MET A 1 5.26 52.18 -18.96
CA MET A 1 5.95 51.35 -17.97
C MET A 1 4.91 50.42 -17.37
N THR A 2 4.77 49.22 -17.94
CA THR A 2 3.79 48.21 -17.52
C THR A 2 4.55 47.15 -16.74
N ASP A 3 4.32 47.15 -15.44
CA ASP A 3 4.87 46.17 -14.49
C ASP A 3 4.17 44.81 -14.70
N THR A 4 4.86 43.90 -15.36
CA THR A 4 4.42 42.52 -15.48
C THR A 4 4.83 41.74 -14.21
N GLY A 5 4.07 41.92 -13.15
CA GLY A 5 4.21 41.18 -11.90
C GLY A 5 4.10 39.67 -12.14
N ARG A 6 5.23 38.99 -12.32
CA ARG A 6 5.34 37.55 -12.21
C ARG A 6 4.93 37.12 -10.78
N ARG A 7 3.70 36.66 -10.63
CA ARG A 7 3.28 35.99 -9.37
C ARG A 7 4.17 34.76 -9.15
N VAL A 8 5.10 34.87 -8.22
CA VAL A 8 5.80 33.71 -7.66
C VAL A 8 4.74 32.82 -6.98
N PRO A 9 4.60 31.54 -7.35
CA PRO A 9 3.62 30.68 -6.71
C PRO A 9 3.97 30.61 -5.21
N ARG A 10 2.97 30.84 -4.35
CA ARG A 10 3.12 30.69 -2.89
C ARG A 10 3.56 29.25 -2.61
N ARG A 11 4.68 29.09 -1.92
CA ARG A 11 5.37 27.82 -1.62
C ARG A 11 4.56 26.83 -0.77
N ASP A 12 3.36 27.16 -0.30
CA ASP A 12 2.61 26.44 0.72
C ASP A 12 1.16 26.07 0.32
N SER A 13 0.80 26.16 -0.95
CA SER A 13 -0.49 25.61 -1.36
C SER A 13 -0.41 24.11 -1.51
N PRO A 14 -1.31 23.33 -0.87
CA PRO A 14 -1.37 21.89 -1.11
C PRO A 14 -1.53 21.62 -2.61
N PRO A 15 -0.94 20.54 -3.13
CA PRO A 15 -1.19 20.15 -4.52
C PRO A 15 -2.70 19.95 -4.71
N GLY A 16 -3.20 20.38 -5.87
CA GLY A 16 -4.60 20.15 -6.23
C GLY A 16 -4.96 18.65 -6.25
N PRO A 17 -6.24 18.33 -6.25
CA PRO A 17 -6.70 16.93 -6.22
C PRO A 17 -6.03 16.13 -7.34
N VAL A 18 -5.54 14.94 -6.99
CA VAL A 18 -5.00 13.97 -7.94
C VAL A 18 -6.17 13.20 -8.53
N ASP A 19 -6.48 13.42 -9.79
CA ASP A 19 -7.54 12.73 -10.51
C ASP A 19 -7.06 11.51 -11.32
N ARG A 20 -5.73 11.32 -11.42
CA ARG A 20 -5.09 10.22 -12.15
C ARG A 20 -3.74 9.87 -11.54
N TYR A 21 -3.41 8.59 -11.57
CA TYR A 21 -2.13 8.07 -11.11
C TYR A 21 -1.29 7.53 -12.27
N PRO A 22 0.04 7.65 -12.23
CA PRO A 22 0.90 7.09 -13.26
C PRO A 22 0.94 5.57 -13.18
N ALA A 23 0.70 4.85 -14.27
CA ALA A 23 1.05 3.46 -14.40
C ALA A 23 2.58 3.27 -14.27
N ALA A 24 3.03 2.10 -13.80
CA ALA A 24 4.45 1.84 -13.55
C ALA A 24 5.39 2.13 -14.75
N PRO A 25 5.04 1.78 -16.01
CA PRO A 25 5.88 2.14 -17.16
C PRO A 25 5.99 3.66 -17.39
N ARG A 26 4.91 4.42 -17.13
CA ARG A 26 4.91 5.88 -17.23
C ARG A 26 5.75 6.52 -16.14
N ALA A 27 5.71 5.96 -14.92
CA ALA A 27 6.57 6.39 -13.83
C ALA A 27 8.05 6.18 -14.17
N ALA A 28 8.42 5.01 -14.67
CA ALA A 28 9.78 4.72 -15.13
C ALA A 28 10.24 5.66 -16.25
N ALA A 29 9.38 5.95 -17.23
CA ALA A 29 9.68 6.92 -18.28
C ALA A 29 9.87 8.34 -17.72
N ALA A 30 9.07 8.76 -16.74
CA ALA A 30 9.22 10.05 -16.07
C ALA A 30 10.55 10.15 -15.31
N ALA A 31 10.95 9.09 -14.61
CA ALA A 31 12.25 9.02 -13.92
C ALA A 31 13.42 9.15 -14.89
N ARG A 32 13.38 8.44 -16.03
CA ARG A 32 14.42 8.59 -17.08
C ARG A 32 14.49 10.02 -17.62
N ARG A 33 13.37 10.69 -17.80
CA ARG A 33 13.36 12.12 -18.20
C ARG A 33 13.95 13.03 -17.13
N LEU A 34 13.76 12.72 -15.84
CA LEU A 34 14.41 13.45 -14.76
C LEU A 34 15.93 13.29 -14.82
N ALA A 35 16.42 12.05 -14.99
CA ALA A 35 17.85 11.78 -15.12
C ALA A 35 18.49 12.47 -16.33
N LEU A 36 17.81 12.51 -17.47
CA LEU A 36 18.29 13.22 -18.65
C LEU A 36 18.38 14.75 -18.45
N ARG A 37 17.53 15.32 -17.60
CA ARG A 37 17.53 16.76 -17.29
C ARG A 37 18.52 17.15 -16.19
N HIS A 38 18.91 16.20 -15.37
CA HIS A 38 19.80 16.41 -14.23
C HIS A 38 20.89 15.33 -14.17
N PRO A 39 21.71 15.16 -15.25
CA PRO A 39 22.63 14.04 -15.36
C PRO A 39 23.76 14.06 -14.30
N GLU A 40 24.05 15.24 -13.75
CA GLU A 40 25.03 15.41 -12.67
C GLU A 40 24.54 14.97 -11.29
N ARG A 41 23.22 14.89 -11.10
CA ARG A 41 22.59 14.61 -9.78
C ARG A 41 21.68 13.40 -9.75
N CYS A 42 21.22 12.95 -10.93
CA CYS A 42 20.16 11.96 -11.02
C CYS A 42 20.55 10.79 -11.92
N ARG A 43 20.39 9.58 -11.41
CA ARG A 43 20.66 8.33 -12.14
C ARG A 43 19.48 7.38 -12.05
N VAL A 44 19.25 6.60 -13.10
CA VAL A 44 18.20 5.58 -13.15
C VAL A 44 18.83 4.25 -13.54
N ARG A 45 18.56 3.20 -12.77
CA ARG A 45 18.97 1.83 -13.09
C ARG A 45 17.81 0.85 -12.96
N GLU A 46 17.81 -0.21 -13.75
CA GLU A 46 17.00 -1.41 -13.51
C GLU A 46 17.72 -2.25 -12.45
N VAL A 47 17.04 -2.51 -11.34
CA VAL A 47 17.63 -3.21 -10.18
C VAL A 47 17.17 -4.67 -10.09
N GLY A 48 16.30 -5.10 -10.98
CA GLY A 48 15.80 -6.46 -11.11
C GLY A 48 14.49 -6.50 -11.88
N ARG A 49 13.85 -7.66 -11.84
CA ARG A 49 12.56 -7.91 -12.49
C ARG A 49 11.58 -8.53 -11.53
N SER A 50 10.30 -8.21 -11.72
CA SER A 50 9.19 -8.82 -11.01
C SER A 50 8.97 -10.28 -11.45
N ARG A 51 8.08 -10.99 -10.77
CA ARG A 51 7.61 -12.35 -11.14
C ARG A 51 7.14 -12.45 -12.59
N GLY A 52 6.45 -11.42 -13.09
CA GLY A 52 5.98 -11.32 -14.47
C GLY A 52 7.01 -10.73 -15.44
N GLY A 53 8.28 -10.57 -15.03
CA GLY A 53 9.37 -10.08 -15.86
C GLY A 53 9.39 -8.56 -16.08
N ARG A 54 8.55 -7.77 -15.40
CA ARG A 54 8.54 -6.31 -15.48
C ARG A 54 9.73 -5.70 -14.75
N PRO A 55 10.36 -4.64 -15.30
CA PRO A 55 11.54 -4.03 -14.69
C PRO A 55 11.19 -3.35 -13.36
N LEU A 56 12.03 -3.57 -12.35
CA LEU A 56 12.06 -2.82 -11.11
C LEU A 56 13.08 -1.69 -11.26
N VAL A 57 12.62 -0.45 -11.13
CA VAL A 57 13.41 0.74 -11.50
C VAL A 57 13.71 1.58 -10.26
N LEU A 58 15.00 1.79 -10.00
CA LEU A 58 15.52 2.67 -8.97
C LEU A 58 15.95 3.99 -9.59
N LEU A 59 15.50 5.10 -9.01
CA LEU A 59 15.98 6.44 -9.31
C LEU A 59 16.77 6.94 -8.10
N SER A 60 18.02 7.34 -8.31
CA SER A 60 18.88 7.90 -7.27
C SER A 60 19.11 9.38 -7.53
N VAL A 61 19.06 10.20 -6.46
CA VAL A 61 19.31 11.64 -6.49
C VAL A 61 20.36 11.97 -5.44
N ASP A 62 21.40 12.66 -5.88
CA ASP A 62 22.59 13.02 -5.13
C ASP A 62 23.39 11.77 -4.64
N GLU A 63 24.56 12.00 -4.10
CA GLU A 63 25.44 10.98 -3.55
C GLU A 63 25.83 11.34 -2.12
N GLY A 64 26.01 10.33 -1.26
CA GLY A 64 26.41 10.55 0.13
C GLY A 64 26.27 9.28 0.98
N PRO A 65 26.94 9.26 2.16
CA PRO A 65 26.92 8.11 3.05
C PRO A 65 25.58 7.89 3.79
N HIS A 66 24.69 8.87 3.77
CA HIS A 66 23.39 8.78 4.43
C HIS A 66 22.27 8.51 3.41
N ALA A 67 21.94 7.26 3.22
CA ALA A 67 20.93 6.84 2.26
C ALA A 67 19.51 6.90 2.85
N VAL A 68 18.58 7.55 2.12
CA VAL A 68 17.13 7.41 2.30
C VAL A 68 16.61 6.53 1.18
N LEU A 69 15.99 5.40 1.54
CA LEU A 69 15.33 4.52 0.59
C LEU A 69 13.82 4.77 0.63
N VAL A 70 13.26 5.19 -0.50
CA VAL A 70 11.81 5.38 -0.69
C VAL A 70 11.27 4.23 -1.53
N VAL A 71 10.26 3.53 -1.03
CA VAL A 71 9.60 2.41 -1.71
C VAL A 71 8.21 2.87 -2.15
N GLY A 72 8.00 2.97 -3.45
CA GLY A 72 6.70 3.27 -4.06
C GLY A 72 5.98 2.00 -4.49
N GLY A 73 4.65 2.00 -4.44
CA GLY A 73 3.79 0.93 -4.93
C GLY A 73 4.10 -0.46 -4.37
N PRO A 74 4.29 -0.61 -3.05
CA PRO A 74 4.45 -1.93 -2.43
C PRO A 74 3.17 -2.75 -2.52
N HIS A 75 2.03 -2.05 -2.52
CA HIS A 75 0.71 -2.62 -2.80
C HIS A 75 0.13 -2.01 -4.06
N PRO A 76 -0.35 -2.84 -4.98
CA PRO A 76 -0.73 -2.38 -6.33
C PRO A 76 -2.02 -1.56 -6.39
N ASN A 77 -2.87 -1.64 -5.37
CA ASN A 77 -4.08 -0.83 -5.21
C ASN A 77 -3.81 0.53 -4.50
N GLU A 78 -2.56 0.84 -4.19
CA GLU A 78 -2.13 2.03 -3.45
C GLU A 78 -1.23 2.93 -4.34
N PRO A 79 -1.77 3.48 -5.43
CA PRO A 79 -0.98 4.16 -6.47
C PRO A 79 -0.39 5.49 -6.01
N VAL A 80 -0.86 6.03 -4.87
CA VAL A 80 -0.31 7.23 -4.25
C VAL A 80 1.18 7.09 -4.00
N GLY A 81 1.65 5.87 -3.63
CA GLY A 81 3.06 5.58 -3.40
C GLY A 81 3.93 5.85 -4.62
N VAL A 82 3.51 5.42 -5.82
CA VAL A 82 4.23 5.68 -7.08
C VAL A 82 4.28 7.17 -7.42
N ALA A 83 3.14 7.88 -7.25
CA ALA A 83 3.05 9.31 -7.53
C ALA A 83 3.89 10.13 -6.54
N ALA A 84 3.81 9.80 -5.24
CA ALA A 84 4.58 10.46 -4.20
C ALA A 84 6.08 10.24 -4.35
N ALA A 85 6.51 9.02 -4.71
CA ALA A 85 7.90 8.68 -4.98
C ALA A 85 8.51 9.57 -6.08
N LEU A 86 7.82 9.71 -7.22
CA LEU A 86 8.25 10.62 -8.29
C LEU A 86 8.26 12.08 -7.84
N ARG A 87 7.28 12.49 -7.05
CA ARG A 87 7.21 13.86 -6.53
C ARG A 87 8.36 14.16 -5.57
N LEU A 88 8.70 13.22 -4.69
CA LEU A 88 9.83 13.35 -3.76
C LEU A 88 11.16 13.48 -4.52
N ALA A 89 11.41 12.64 -5.53
CA ALA A 89 12.58 12.74 -6.38
C ALA A 89 12.67 14.11 -7.09
N SER A 90 11.56 14.57 -7.65
CA SER A 90 11.51 15.89 -8.28
C SER A 90 11.80 17.02 -7.27
N LEU A 91 11.25 16.95 -6.06
CA LEU A 91 11.49 17.94 -5.01
C LEU A 91 12.96 17.92 -4.54
N ALA A 92 13.59 16.75 -4.44
CA ALA A 92 15.01 16.65 -4.11
C ALA A 92 15.89 17.36 -5.16
N LEU A 93 15.54 17.23 -6.45
CA LEU A 93 16.26 17.86 -7.55
C LEU A 93 16.04 19.39 -7.63
N THR A 94 14.89 19.92 -7.19
CA THR A 94 14.61 21.36 -7.16
C THR A 94 15.27 22.10 -6.01
N ARG A 95 15.83 21.39 -5.05
CA ARG A 95 16.52 21.96 -3.88
C ARG A 95 18.03 21.79 -4.03
N PRO A 96 18.84 22.66 -3.39
CA PRO A 96 20.27 22.43 -3.28
C PRO A 96 20.54 21.06 -2.66
N PRO A 97 21.58 20.33 -3.12
CA PRO A 97 22.01 19.09 -2.49
C PRO A 97 22.26 19.28 -0.98
N ARG A 98 21.84 18.32 -0.19
CA ARG A 98 22.22 18.30 1.23
C ARG A 98 23.50 17.48 1.37
N PRO A 99 24.59 18.05 1.88
CA PRO A 99 25.84 17.33 2.01
C PRO A 99 25.65 15.99 2.73
N GLY A 100 26.16 14.93 2.13
CA GLY A 100 26.12 13.58 2.71
C GLY A 100 24.80 12.84 2.58
N LEU A 101 23.72 13.42 2.03
CA LEU A 101 22.42 12.79 1.88
C LEU A 101 22.18 12.32 0.46
N ALA A 102 21.87 11.04 0.29
CA ALA A 102 21.47 10.44 -0.98
C ALA A 102 20.00 9.94 -0.89
N TRP A 103 19.24 10.15 -1.95
CA TRP A 103 17.88 9.62 -2.09
C TRP A 103 17.87 8.49 -3.12
N HIS A 104 17.30 7.36 -2.74
CA HIS A 104 17.11 6.20 -3.58
C HIS A 104 15.62 5.87 -3.62
N VAL A 105 15.01 5.93 -4.79
CA VAL A 105 13.56 5.83 -4.97
C VAL A 105 13.25 4.62 -5.84
N LEU A 106 12.80 3.53 -5.23
CA LEU A 106 12.22 2.38 -5.93
C LEU A 106 10.80 2.75 -6.35
N LEU A 107 10.57 2.92 -7.65
CA LEU A 107 9.37 3.57 -8.16
C LEU A 107 8.10 2.77 -7.97
N CYS A 108 8.16 1.44 -8.14
CA CYS A 108 7.02 0.55 -7.99
C CYS A 108 7.54 -0.84 -7.65
N LEU A 109 7.21 -1.32 -6.44
CA LEU A 109 7.68 -2.62 -5.96
C LEU A 109 6.84 -3.77 -6.52
N ASP A 110 5.51 -3.59 -6.70
CA ASP A 110 4.64 -4.59 -7.36
C ASP A 110 4.08 -4.10 -8.70
N PRO A 111 4.91 -4.09 -9.77
CA PRO A 111 4.45 -3.66 -11.08
C PRO A 111 3.52 -4.64 -11.77
N ASP A 112 3.49 -5.91 -11.36
CA ASP A 112 2.59 -6.94 -11.90
C ASP A 112 1.18 -6.73 -11.39
N GLY A 113 1.03 -6.54 -10.09
CA GLY A 113 -0.24 -6.18 -9.49
C GLY A 113 -0.74 -4.80 -9.93
N ALA A 114 0.17 -3.82 -10.09
CA ALA A 114 -0.20 -2.50 -10.62
C ALA A 114 -0.80 -2.58 -12.03
N ALA A 115 -0.31 -3.48 -12.90
CA ALA A 115 -0.88 -3.71 -14.22
C ALA A 115 -2.33 -4.24 -14.15
N LEU A 116 -2.67 -5.01 -13.12
CA LEU A 116 -4.04 -5.49 -12.90
C LEU A 116 -5.00 -4.40 -12.40
N ASN A 117 -4.46 -3.25 -11.94
CA ASN A 117 -5.21 -2.07 -11.50
C ASN A 117 -5.28 -0.94 -12.56
N GLU A 118 -4.61 -1.07 -13.71
CA GLU A 118 -4.54 0.01 -14.72
C GLU A 118 -5.90 0.48 -15.22
N GLY A 119 -6.93 -0.37 -15.17
CA GLY A 119 -8.28 -0.01 -15.59
C GLY A 119 -8.88 1.19 -14.86
N TRP A 120 -8.50 1.43 -13.60
CA TRP A 120 -8.97 2.58 -12.83
C TRP A 120 -7.88 3.65 -12.61
N LEU A 121 -6.60 3.31 -12.63
CA LEU A 121 -5.50 4.24 -12.37
C LEU A 121 -5.45 5.43 -13.33
N THR A 122 -5.77 5.20 -14.60
CA THR A 122 -5.60 6.18 -15.67
C THR A 122 -6.83 7.02 -15.97
N GLY A 123 -7.93 6.83 -15.25
CA GLY A 123 -9.18 7.55 -15.41
C GLY A 123 -9.59 8.36 -14.17
N PRO A 124 -10.81 8.93 -14.17
CA PRO A 124 -11.31 9.61 -13.00
C PRO A 124 -11.32 8.71 -11.77
N LEU A 125 -10.85 9.24 -10.64
CA LEU A 125 -10.82 8.52 -9.38
C LEU A 125 -12.21 8.54 -8.75
N THR A 126 -12.96 7.46 -8.96
CA THR A 126 -14.28 7.24 -8.36
C THR A 126 -14.33 5.86 -7.71
N ALA A 127 -15.09 5.71 -6.63
CA ALA A 127 -15.19 4.42 -5.95
C ALA A 127 -15.74 3.30 -6.85
N PRO A 128 -16.81 3.50 -7.67
CA PRO A 128 -17.24 2.46 -8.60
C PRO A 128 -16.14 1.98 -9.54
N ARG A 129 -15.42 2.92 -10.18
CA ARG A 129 -14.34 2.57 -11.12
C ARG A 129 -13.17 1.89 -10.42
N HIS A 130 -12.83 2.31 -9.22
CA HIS A 130 -11.78 1.67 -8.41
C HIS A 130 -12.13 0.20 -8.16
N TYR A 131 -13.34 -0.07 -7.70
CA TYR A 131 -13.75 -1.44 -7.40
C TYR A 131 -14.04 -2.28 -8.64
N GLU A 132 -14.48 -1.71 -9.76
CA GLU A 132 -14.64 -2.43 -11.04
C GLU A 132 -13.35 -3.09 -11.52
N HIS A 133 -12.19 -2.45 -11.25
CA HIS A 133 -10.89 -2.92 -11.71
C HIS A 133 -9.92 -3.25 -10.56
N PHE A 134 -10.43 -3.41 -9.35
CA PHE A 134 -9.62 -3.62 -8.16
C PHE A 134 -8.83 -4.93 -8.22
N PHE A 135 -7.58 -4.86 -7.76
CA PHE A 135 -6.74 -6.00 -7.43
C PHE A 135 -5.82 -5.67 -6.25
N ARG A 136 -5.79 -6.55 -5.26
CA ARG A 136 -4.77 -6.63 -4.21
C ARG A 136 -4.40 -8.10 -4.04
N PRO A 137 -3.11 -8.46 -4.04
CA PRO A 137 -2.69 -9.85 -3.86
C PRO A 137 -3.07 -10.38 -2.47
N ALA A 138 -3.14 -11.69 -2.33
CA ALA A 138 -3.22 -12.34 -1.04
C ALA A 138 -2.06 -11.87 -0.14
N PHE A 139 -2.26 -11.94 1.19
CA PHE A 139 -1.30 -11.39 2.14
C PHE A 139 0.11 -11.97 1.93
N GLU A 140 0.20 -13.27 1.76
CA GLU A 140 1.44 -14.01 1.53
C GLU A 140 2.11 -13.73 0.17
N GLU A 141 1.42 -13.05 -0.73
CA GLU A 141 1.93 -12.64 -2.05
C GLU A 141 2.26 -11.15 -2.13
N GLN A 142 2.35 -10.48 -0.98
CA GLN A 142 2.76 -9.08 -0.90
C GLN A 142 4.29 -8.99 -0.78
N PRO A 143 4.97 -8.19 -1.63
CA PRO A 143 6.44 -8.20 -1.70
C PRO A 143 7.17 -7.78 -0.42
N GLU A 144 6.53 -7.02 0.46
CA GLU A 144 7.16 -6.59 1.70
C GLU A 144 7.14 -7.65 2.81
N LEU A 145 6.39 -8.75 2.61
CA LEU A 145 6.33 -9.85 3.57
C LEU A 145 7.31 -10.95 3.20
N LEU A 146 8.19 -11.29 4.13
CA LEU A 146 9.21 -12.31 3.93
C LEU A 146 8.72 -13.66 4.49
N PRO A 147 8.87 -14.75 3.74
CA PRO A 147 8.55 -16.07 4.25
C PRO A 147 9.43 -16.47 5.44
N PRO A 148 8.99 -17.40 6.29
CA PRO A 148 9.82 -17.97 7.34
C PRO A 148 11.11 -18.54 6.78
N ALA A 149 12.23 -18.34 7.47
CA ALA A 149 13.49 -18.98 7.12
C ALA A 149 13.34 -20.50 7.23
N GLY A 150 13.72 -21.24 6.18
CA GLY A 150 13.55 -22.70 6.13
C GLY A 150 12.13 -23.18 5.86
N GLY A 151 11.18 -22.28 5.58
CA GLY A 151 9.82 -22.63 5.16
C GLY A 151 9.76 -23.08 3.68
N GLU A 152 8.61 -23.65 3.28
CA GLU A 152 8.39 -24.11 1.90
C GLU A 152 8.29 -22.97 0.88
N ARG A 153 7.90 -21.77 1.31
CA ARG A 153 7.79 -20.60 0.44
C ARG A 153 9.16 -19.96 0.23
N THR A 154 9.49 -19.65 -1.01
CA THR A 154 10.65 -18.83 -1.36
C THR A 154 10.28 -17.35 -1.38
N PRO A 155 11.21 -16.43 -1.02
CA PRO A 155 10.99 -15.00 -1.19
C PRO A 155 10.67 -14.66 -2.65
N MET A 156 9.79 -13.68 -2.86
CA MET A 156 9.48 -13.19 -4.18
C MET A 156 10.67 -12.46 -4.80
N PRO A 157 10.83 -12.44 -6.14
CA PRO A 157 11.87 -11.66 -6.80
C PRO A 157 11.88 -10.18 -6.37
N GLU A 158 10.71 -9.59 -6.20
CA GLU A 158 10.51 -8.21 -5.73
C GLU A 158 11.05 -8.03 -4.30
N SER A 159 10.77 -9.00 -3.42
CA SER A 159 11.29 -9.02 -2.05
C SER A 159 12.81 -9.11 -2.01
N LEU A 160 13.39 -9.96 -2.87
CA LEU A 160 14.84 -10.11 -2.99
C LEU A 160 15.51 -8.85 -3.52
N VAL A 161 14.89 -8.16 -4.47
CA VAL A 161 15.39 -6.86 -4.95
C VAL A 161 15.37 -5.83 -3.83
N LEU A 162 14.27 -5.74 -3.07
CA LEU A 162 14.18 -4.76 -1.99
C LEU A 162 15.17 -5.06 -0.86
N THR A 163 15.30 -6.32 -0.42
CA THR A 163 16.30 -6.68 0.59
C THR A 163 17.73 -6.47 0.09
N GLY A 164 18.01 -6.77 -1.18
CA GLY A 164 19.29 -6.49 -1.79
C GLY A 164 19.63 -5.01 -1.85
N LEU A 165 18.65 -4.14 -2.10
CA LEU A 165 18.81 -2.68 -2.02
C LEU A 165 19.08 -2.22 -0.59
N ILE A 166 18.41 -2.79 0.40
CA ILE A 166 18.66 -2.49 1.82
C ILE A 166 20.10 -2.91 2.19
N ASP A 167 20.54 -4.08 1.73
CA ASP A 167 21.90 -4.59 1.98
C ASP A 167 22.99 -3.79 1.24
N GLU A 168 22.67 -3.22 0.06
CA GLU A 168 23.58 -2.34 -0.69
C GLU A 168 23.69 -0.95 -0.08
N LEU A 169 22.55 -0.37 0.31
CA LEU A 169 22.46 1.05 0.66
C LEU A 169 22.60 1.34 2.15
N HIS A 170 22.38 0.34 3.01
CA HIS A 170 22.31 0.50 4.48
C HIS A 170 21.49 1.74 4.88
N PRO A 171 20.22 1.88 4.45
CA PRO A 171 19.49 3.12 4.62
C PRO A 171 19.29 3.43 6.10
N PHE A 172 19.63 4.67 6.51
CA PHE A 172 19.28 5.13 7.86
C PHE A 172 17.78 5.38 8.00
N LEU A 173 17.10 5.62 6.87
CA LEU A 173 15.64 5.77 6.78
C LEU A 173 15.11 5.04 5.54
N GLN A 174 14.19 4.11 5.74
CA GLN A 174 13.34 3.56 4.71
C GLN A 174 11.94 4.17 4.83
N CYS A 175 11.39 4.70 3.75
CA CYS A 175 10.01 5.18 3.66
C CYS A 175 9.23 4.28 2.73
N SER A 176 8.32 3.46 3.25
CA SER A 176 7.37 2.72 2.42
C SER A 176 6.08 3.52 2.28
N LEU A 177 5.68 3.75 1.02
CA LEU A 177 4.58 4.67 0.69
C LEU A 177 3.32 3.88 0.38
N HIS A 178 2.42 3.89 1.33
CA HIS A 178 1.16 3.14 1.35
C HIS A 178 -0.08 4.03 1.24
N GLY A 179 -1.23 3.40 1.14
CA GLY A 179 -2.51 4.06 1.22
C GLY A 179 -3.64 3.10 1.55
N VAL A 180 -4.68 3.63 2.16
CA VAL A 180 -5.92 2.89 2.45
C VAL A 180 -7.04 3.39 1.56
N ASP A 181 -8.01 2.52 1.24
CA ASP A 181 -9.17 2.93 0.44
C ASP A 181 -9.97 3.99 1.22
N PHE A 182 -10.41 3.65 2.44
CA PHE A 182 -11.17 4.51 3.34
C PHE A 182 -10.50 4.56 4.71
N GLY A 183 -10.44 5.75 5.32
CA GLY A 183 -9.86 5.90 6.66
C GLY A 183 -9.27 7.27 6.92
N GLY A 184 -8.19 7.30 7.69
CA GLY A 184 -7.37 8.47 7.98
C GLY A 184 -5.91 8.22 7.65
N ALA A 185 -5.07 9.22 7.90
CA ALA A 185 -3.63 9.07 7.75
C ALA A 185 -3.01 8.56 9.05
N PHE A 186 -2.04 7.65 8.92
CA PHE A 186 -1.23 7.18 10.05
C PHE A 186 0.18 6.81 9.59
N VAL A 187 1.07 6.60 10.54
CA VAL A 187 2.43 6.14 10.29
C VAL A 187 2.76 4.96 11.21
N GLN A 188 3.34 3.93 10.63
CA GLN A 188 3.88 2.79 11.36
C GLN A 188 5.41 2.86 11.31
N LEU A 189 6.06 2.64 12.44
CA LEU A 189 7.52 2.79 12.61
C LEU A 189 8.11 1.50 13.16
N THR A 190 9.31 1.15 12.73
CA THR A 190 10.05 0.03 13.33
C THR A 190 10.64 0.34 14.70
N ARG A 191 10.72 1.62 15.06
CA ARG A 191 11.05 2.11 16.42
C ARG A 191 10.56 3.54 16.60
N PRO A 192 10.34 4.00 17.85
CA PRO A 192 9.94 5.39 18.09
C PRO A 192 10.97 6.40 17.54
N VAL A 193 10.47 7.50 16.98
CA VAL A 193 11.29 8.62 16.47
C VAL A 193 10.87 9.89 17.22
N PRO A 194 11.73 10.45 18.08
CA PRO A 194 11.40 11.65 18.85
C PRO A 194 10.96 12.83 17.97
N GLY A 195 9.88 13.51 18.34
CA GLY A 195 9.36 14.69 17.64
C GLY A 195 8.67 14.40 16.30
N LEU A 196 8.57 13.12 15.87
CA LEU A 196 7.87 12.77 14.62
C LEU A 196 6.36 12.99 14.75
N ALA A 197 5.75 12.58 15.85
CA ALA A 197 4.30 12.60 16.04
C ALA A 197 3.69 13.99 15.78
N GLU A 198 4.24 15.02 16.40
CA GLU A 198 3.75 16.39 16.21
C GLU A 198 3.94 16.89 14.76
N ARG A 199 5.07 16.55 14.14
CA ARG A 199 5.34 16.94 12.74
C ARG A 199 4.39 16.23 11.78
N PHE A 200 4.12 14.96 12.02
CA PHE A 200 3.20 14.15 11.26
C PHE A 200 1.79 14.70 11.41
N ALA A 201 1.28 14.89 12.62
CA ALA A 201 -0.05 15.44 12.89
C ALA A 201 -0.25 16.82 12.24
N ARG A 202 0.74 17.74 12.36
CA ARG A 202 0.69 19.03 11.66
C ARG A 202 0.66 18.90 10.14
N SER A 203 1.38 17.93 9.58
CA SER A 203 1.41 17.71 8.13
C SER A 203 0.06 17.20 7.63
N VAL A 204 -0.52 16.22 8.33
CA VAL A 204 -1.83 15.63 8.04
C VAL A 204 -2.94 16.68 8.13
N ALA A 205 -2.93 17.48 9.21
CA ALA A 205 -3.91 18.57 9.39
C ALA A 205 -3.85 19.63 8.29
N ARG A 206 -2.65 20.00 7.80
CA ARG A 206 -2.50 20.91 6.64
C ARG A 206 -3.09 20.33 5.36
N GLY A 207 -3.09 19.02 5.23
CA GLY A 207 -3.72 18.31 4.12
C GLY A 207 -5.23 18.18 4.23
N GLY A 208 -5.83 18.57 5.37
CA GLY A 208 -7.25 18.40 5.63
C GLY A 208 -7.66 16.94 5.77
N VAL A 209 -6.75 16.06 6.18
CA VAL A 209 -6.98 14.62 6.33
C VAL A 209 -7.09 14.29 7.82
N PRO A 210 -8.02 13.45 8.29
CA PRO A 210 -8.07 13.01 9.68
C PRO A 210 -6.90 12.06 9.99
N LEU A 211 -6.44 12.07 11.27
CA LEU A 211 -5.56 11.01 11.78
C LEU A 211 -6.40 9.75 12.05
N ASP A 212 -5.90 8.60 11.62
CA ASP A 212 -6.46 7.31 12.03
C ASP A 212 -5.85 6.89 13.37
N VAL A 213 -6.62 7.06 14.45
CA VAL A 213 -6.14 6.82 15.81
C VAL A 213 -6.34 5.39 16.30
N ASP A 214 -7.04 4.56 15.49
CA ASP A 214 -7.37 3.17 15.79
C ASP A 214 -7.32 2.30 14.52
N SER A 215 -6.29 2.49 13.70
CA SER A 215 -6.17 1.76 12.43
C SER A 215 -6.23 0.24 12.61
N TYR A 216 -7.00 -0.42 11.75
CA TYR A 216 -7.07 -1.88 11.73
C TYR A 216 -5.71 -2.51 11.35
N ASP A 217 -4.97 -1.86 10.47
CA ASP A 217 -3.67 -2.35 9.98
C ASP A 217 -2.55 -2.23 11.06
N ALA A 218 -2.89 -1.67 12.25
CA ALA A 218 -2.00 -1.57 13.41
C ALA A 218 -2.65 -2.05 14.73
N VAL A 219 -3.68 -2.90 14.65
CA VAL A 219 -4.32 -3.47 15.85
C VAL A 219 -3.31 -4.25 16.68
N GLY A 220 -3.25 -3.94 17.98
CA GLY A 220 -2.31 -4.59 18.91
C GLY A 220 -0.89 -4.02 18.87
N TRP A 221 -0.62 -2.98 18.07
CA TRP A 221 0.67 -2.31 18.05
C TRP A 221 0.71 -1.21 19.13
N ASP A 222 1.91 -0.92 19.67
CA ASP A 222 2.09 0.23 20.53
C ASP A 222 1.81 1.53 19.78
N SER A 223 1.01 2.42 20.40
CA SER A 223 0.66 3.73 19.84
C SER A 223 1.15 4.85 20.80
N PRO A 224 2.38 5.36 20.59
CA PRO A 224 2.94 6.40 21.43
C PRO A 224 2.26 7.77 21.26
N ALA A 225 1.51 7.95 20.18
CA ALA A 225 0.73 9.15 19.91
C ALA A 225 -0.37 8.85 18.89
N PRO A 226 -1.45 9.65 18.82
CA PRO A 226 -2.52 9.47 17.84
C PRO A 226 -1.99 9.35 16.40
N GLY A 227 -2.39 8.29 15.69
CA GLY A 227 -1.97 8.01 14.32
C GLY A 227 -0.48 7.62 14.16
N VAL A 228 0.21 7.30 15.24
CA VAL A 228 1.60 6.82 15.22
C VAL A 228 1.67 5.47 15.90
N TYR A 229 2.13 4.45 15.19
CA TYR A 229 2.22 3.08 15.67
C TYR A 229 3.65 2.56 15.58
N VAL A 230 4.00 1.65 16.46
CA VAL A 230 5.33 1.02 16.50
C VAL A 230 5.19 -0.48 16.28
N LEU A 231 5.90 -0.99 15.28
CA LEU A 231 5.92 -2.40 14.93
C LEU A 231 6.36 -3.24 16.13
N PRO A 232 5.62 -4.29 16.51
CA PRO A 232 6.04 -5.21 17.57
C PRO A 232 7.37 -5.86 17.22
N ALA A 233 8.29 -5.87 18.18
CA ALA A 233 9.65 -6.39 17.96
C ALA A 233 9.68 -7.88 17.66
N ARG A 234 8.78 -8.67 18.25
CA ARG A 234 8.60 -10.12 18.03
C ARG A 234 7.25 -10.58 18.58
N GLY A 235 6.73 -11.65 17.97
CA GLY A 235 5.56 -12.38 18.46
C GLY A 235 4.23 -11.89 17.92
N ARG A 236 3.20 -12.72 18.12
CA ARG A 236 1.83 -12.49 17.64
C ARG A 236 0.88 -12.05 18.76
N ASP A 237 1.39 -11.82 19.96
CA ASP A 237 0.56 -11.45 21.10
C ASP A 237 -0.11 -10.09 20.82
N GLY A 238 -1.43 -10.08 20.82
CA GLY A 238 -2.24 -8.90 20.52
C GLY A 238 -2.48 -8.62 19.03
N LEU A 239 -1.87 -9.37 18.10
CA LEU A 239 -2.15 -9.22 16.66
C LEU A 239 -3.41 -10.00 16.26
N PRO A 240 -4.15 -9.53 15.23
CA PRO A 240 -5.30 -10.25 14.69
C PRO A 240 -4.91 -11.66 14.25
N ARG A 241 -5.65 -12.68 14.76
CA ARG A 241 -5.41 -14.09 14.41
C ARG A 241 -5.66 -14.42 12.95
N ALA A 242 -6.38 -13.54 12.27
CA ALA A 242 -6.63 -13.64 10.83
C ALA A 242 -5.41 -13.33 9.96
N LEU A 243 -4.35 -12.71 10.51
CA LEU A 243 -3.11 -12.48 9.77
C LEU A 243 -2.26 -13.75 9.75
N PRO A 244 -1.88 -14.25 8.55
CA PRO A 244 -1.16 -15.51 8.42
C PRO A 244 0.30 -15.45 8.84
N ASP A 245 0.95 -14.29 8.71
CA ASP A 245 2.37 -14.07 8.93
C ASP A 245 2.67 -13.02 10.02
N ASP A 246 3.87 -13.11 10.59
CA ASP A 246 4.39 -12.17 11.58
C ASP A 246 4.89 -10.89 10.87
N PRO A 247 4.34 -9.68 11.15
CA PRO A 247 4.80 -8.42 10.57
C PRO A 247 6.29 -8.12 10.85
N ALA A 248 6.87 -8.70 11.90
CA ALA A 248 8.31 -8.62 12.15
C ALA A 248 9.15 -9.35 11.09
N ARG A 249 8.54 -10.23 10.30
CA ARG A 249 9.14 -10.86 9.12
C ARG A 249 8.79 -10.09 7.87
N SER A 250 9.27 -8.88 7.79
CA SER A 250 9.00 -7.98 6.68
C SER A 250 10.28 -7.26 6.24
N THR A 251 10.24 -6.70 5.06
CA THR A 251 11.30 -5.80 4.58
C THR A 251 11.38 -4.54 5.43
N TRP A 252 10.31 -4.23 6.19
CA TRP A 252 10.27 -3.11 7.13
C TRP A 252 11.23 -3.34 8.30
N ALA A 253 11.15 -4.50 8.93
CA ALA A 253 12.05 -4.88 10.01
C ALA A 253 13.47 -5.17 9.52
N TYR A 254 13.62 -5.55 8.24
CA TYR A 254 14.90 -5.94 7.66
C TYR A 254 15.96 -4.84 7.71
N ALA A 255 15.58 -3.58 7.46
CA ALA A 255 16.50 -2.43 7.52
C ALA A 255 17.08 -2.18 8.91
N SER A 256 16.42 -2.64 9.98
CA SER A 256 16.88 -2.44 11.37
C SER A 256 18.23 -3.11 11.66
N ARG A 257 18.66 -4.11 10.88
CA ARG A 257 19.97 -4.77 10.99
C ARG A 257 21.15 -3.82 10.78
N TYR A 258 20.92 -2.71 10.07
CA TYR A 258 21.90 -1.66 9.80
C TYR A 258 21.66 -0.41 10.66
N GLY A 259 20.82 -0.51 11.71
CA GLY A 259 20.48 0.62 12.59
C GLY A 259 19.48 1.61 11.96
N GLY A 260 18.98 1.33 10.77
CA GLY A 260 17.98 2.14 10.09
C GLY A 260 16.61 2.09 10.77
N VAL A 261 15.76 3.06 10.45
CA VAL A 261 14.34 3.08 10.80
C VAL A 261 13.50 2.98 9.54
N THR A 262 12.43 2.18 9.58
CA THR A 262 11.41 2.19 8.53
C THR A 262 10.18 2.93 9.01
N ALA A 263 9.65 3.79 8.13
CA ALA A 263 8.38 4.47 8.28
C ALA A 263 7.45 4.03 7.14
N LEU A 264 6.34 3.38 7.48
CA LEU A 264 5.24 3.11 6.57
C LEU A 264 4.28 4.28 6.69
N LEU A 265 4.09 4.99 5.60
CA LEU A 265 3.25 6.20 5.54
C LEU A 265 1.95 5.84 4.85
N GLU A 266 0.86 5.85 5.61
CA GLU A 266 -0.48 5.53 5.13
C GLU A 266 -1.31 6.78 4.96
N VAL A 267 -1.95 6.91 3.79
CA VAL A 267 -2.87 8.01 3.51
C VAL A 267 -4.16 7.46 2.90
N PRO A 268 -5.33 8.03 3.23
CA PRO A 268 -6.59 7.54 2.68
C PRO A 268 -6.81 8.04 1.25
N MET A 269 -7.43 7.19 0.43
CA MET A 269 -7.97 7.60 -0.86
C MET A 269 -9.28 8.40 -0.66
N TRP A 270 -10.10 7.94 0.27
CA TRP A 270 -11.31 8.63 0.74
C TRP A 270 -11.25 8.78 2.26
N ALA A 271 -11.20 10.02 2.72
CA ALA A 271 -11.12 10.33 4.15
C ALA A 271 -12.44 10.06 4.88
N VAL A 272 -12.34 9.56 6.11
CA VAL A 272 -13.46 9.28 7.00
C VAL A 272 -13.18 9.93 8.36
N ASP A 273 -13.84 11.03 8.68
CA ASP A 273 -13.52 11.86 9.86
C ASP A 273 -13.61 11.10 11.19
N SER A 274 -14.58 10.19 11.31
CA SER A 274 -14.81 9.44 12.55
C SER A 274 -13.71 8.44 12.94
N VAL A 275 -12.73 8.18 12.07
CA VAL A 275 -11.53 7.38 12.47
C VAL A 275 -10.59 8.15 13.38
N GLY A 276 -10.77 9.48 13.49
CA GLY A 276 -10.04 10.35 14.41
C GLY A 276 -10.77 10.57 15.76
N ASP A 277 -11.96 10.05 15.95
CA ASP A 277 -12.76 10.29 17.14
C ASP A 277 -12.42 9.28 18.26
N ALA A 278 -11.70 9.75 19.25
CA ALA A 278 -11.33 8.98 20.45
C ALA A 278 -12.43 8.93 21.53
N GLY A 279 -13.59 9.60 21.33
CA GLY A 279 -14.73 9.54 22.23
C GLY A 279 -15.32 8.12 22.30
N LEU A 280 -15.91 7.77 23.45
CA LEU A 280 -16.53 6.46 23.64
C LEU A 280 -17.76 6.29 22.74
N HIS A 281 -17.87 5.15 22.08
CA HIS A 281 -19.03 4.84 21.26
C HIS A 281 -20.25 4.49 22.15
N PRO A 282 -21.44 5.05 21.89
CA PRO A 282 -22.61 4.89 22.78
C PRO A 282 -23.16 3.46 22.83
N ASP A 283 -22.99 2.67 21.77
CA ASP A 283 -23.49 1.28 21.69
C ASP A 283 -22.51 0.41 20.91
N VAL A 284 -21.41 0.03 21.58
CA VAL A 284 -20.35 -0.80 21.01
C VAL A 284 -20.89 -2.17 20.60
N ARG A 285 -21.58 -2.84 21.54
CA ARG A 285 -22.04 -4.22 21.35
C ARG A 285 -22.87 -4.36 20.07
N ARG A 286 -23.89 -3.52 19.92
CA ARG A 286 -24.77 -3.55 18.74
C ARG A 286 -24.01 -3.25 17.47
N SER A 287 -23.14 -2.24 17.47
CA SER A 287 -22.45 -1.77 16.27
C SER A 287 -21.40 -2.76 15.81
N VAL A 288 -20.60 -3.32 16.72
CA VAL A 288 -19.59 -4.33 16.42
C VAL A 288 -20.23 -5.67 16.01
N ALA A 289 -21.29 -6.11 16.71
CA ALA A 289 -22.02 -7.31 16.33
C ALA A 289 -22.63 -7.19 14.93
N ALA A 290 -23.22 -6.05 14.60
CA ALA A 290 -23.77 -5.80 13.26
C ALA A 290 -22.66 -5.84 12.18
N ALA A 291 -21.50 -5.25 12.44
CA ALA A 291 -20.35 -5.30 11.53
C ALA A 291 -19.83 -6.74 11.34
N ALA A 292 -19.70 -7.50 12.43
CA ALA A 292 -19.25 -8.89 12.39
C ALA A 292 -20.22 -9.80 11.62
N VAL A 293 -21.51 -9.64 11.82
CA VAL A 293 -22.55 -10.39 11.08
C VAL A 293 -22.48 -10.04 9.59
N ALA A 294 -22.46 -8.74 9.26
CA ALA A 294 -22.39 -8.29 7.87
C ALA A 294 -21.14 -8.81 7.15
N LEU A 295 -19.98 -8.80 7.83
CA LEU A 295 -18.71 -9.32 7.30
C LEU A 295 -18.81 -10.81 6.97
N ARG A 296 -19.34 -11.61 7.90
CA ARG A 296 -19.50 -13.05 7.74
C ARG A 296 -20.50 -13.39 6.63
N ASP A 297 -21.69 -12.82 6.69
CA ASP A 297 -22.80 -13.16 5.77
C ASP A 297 -22.46 -12.82 4.33
N ARG A 298 -21.79 -11.68 4.09
CA ARG A 298 -21.31 -11.32 2.75
C ARG A 298 -20.22 -12.26 2.26
N ALA A 299 -19.30 -12.69 3.14
CA ALA A 299 -18.27 -13.64 2.77
C ALA A 299 -18.85 -15.03 2.42
N GLU A 300 -19.87 -15.48 3.15
CA GLU A 300 -20.60 -16.71 2.86
C GLU A 300 -21.28 -16.63 1.48
N GLN A 301 -22.04 -15.55 1.22
CA GLN A 301 -22.70 -15.32 -0.09
C GLN A 301 -21.69 -15.31 -1.25
N LEU A 302 -20.54 -14.65 -1.10
CA LEU A 302 -19.51 -14.63 -2.12
C LEU A 302 -18.83 -16.00 -2.29
N SER A 303 -18.68 -16.76 -1.22
CA SER A 303 -18.10 -18.11 -1.27
C SER A 303 -18.95 -19.10 -2.07
N GLU A 304 -20.30 -18.94 -2.04
CA GLU A 304 -21.22 -19.72 -2.87
C GLU A 304 -21.04 -19.49 -4.39
N LEU A 305 -20.47 -18.35 -4.77
CA LEU A 305 -20.22 -18.00 -6.17
C LEU A 305 -18.86 -18.53 -6.68
N LEU A 306 -17.92 -18.90 -5.80
CA LEU A 306 -16.60 -19.40 -6.19
C LEU A 306 -16.65 -20.61 -7.15
N PRO A 307 -17.53 -21.63 -6.96
CA PRO A 307 -17.62 -22.75 -7.86
C PRO A 307 -18.00 -22.36 -9.30
N LEU A 308 -18.67 -21.21 -9.47
CA LEU A 308 -19.11 -20.71 -10.78
C LEU A 308 -17.97 -20.13 -11.62
N VAL A 309 -16.80 -19.87 -11.03
CA VAL A 309 -15.62 -19.39 -11.77
C VAL A 309 -15.15 -20.46 -12.74
N PRO A 310 -15.14 -20.19 -14.06
CA PRO A 310 -14.78 -21.17 -15.06
C PRO A 310 -13.34 -21.66 -14.95
N ALA A 311 -13.06 -22.90 -15.33
CA ALA A 311 -11.74 -23.51 -15.25
C ALA A 311 -10.66 -22.69 -16.00
N HIS A 312 -11.00 -22.15 -17.17
CA HIS A 312 -10.06 -21.32 -17.94
C HIS A 312 -9.73 -19.99 -17.24
N ALA A 313 -10.71 -19.36 -16.54
CA ALA A 313 -10.47 -18.14 -15.77
C ALA A 313 -9.61 -18.45 -14.52
N ARG A 314 -9.84 -19.58 -13.86
CA ARG A 314 -8.99 -20.06 -12.75
C ARG A 314 -7.54 -20.24 -13.18
N ALA A 315 -7.30 -20.79 -14.36
CA ALA A 315 -5.96 -21.00 -14.91
C ALA A 315 -5.29 -19.67 -15.34
N ALA A 316 -6.05 -18.78 -15.98
CA ALA A 316 -5.52 -17.54 -16.52
C ALA A 316 -5.29 -16.45 -15.46
N TYR A 317 -6.13 -16.41 -14.40
CA TYR A 317 -6.14 -15.34 -13.40
C TYR A 317 -5.90 -15.86 -11.97
N GLY A 318 -4.97 -16.78 -11.81
CA GLY A 318 -4.61 -17.37 -10.52
C GLY A 318 -4.41 -16.36 -9.37
N PRO A 319 -3.70 -15.23 -9.57
CA PRO A 319 -3.54 -14.21 -8.54
C PRO A 319 -4.86 -13.60 -8.03
N LEU A 320 -5.83 -13.34 -8.92
CA LEU A 320 -7.14 -12.84 -8.51
C LEU A 320 -7.88 -13.89 -7.68
N LEU A 321 -7.87 -15.14 -8.10
CA LEU A 321 -8.54 -16.23 -7.39
C LEU A 321 -7.98 -16.39 -5.98
N ARG A 322 -6.65 -16.46 -5.84
CA ARG A 322 -6.01 -16.58 -4.51
C ARG A 322 -6.33 -15.38 -3.61
N ALA A 323 -6.37 -14.17 -4.17
CA ALA A 323 -6.74 -12.97 -3.43
C ALA A 323 -8.20 -13.01 -2.96
N VAL A 324 -9.15 -13.49 -3.79
CA VAL A 324 -10.56 -13.71 -3.38
C VAL A 324 -10.61 -14.73 -2.25
N GLU A 325 -10.02 -15.90 -2.44
CA GLU A 325 -10.02 -16.98 -1.45
C GLU A 325 -9.41 -16.53 -0.11
N PHE A 326 -8.31 -15.75 -0.16
CA PHE A 326 -7.69 -15.17 1.04
C PHE A 326 -8.68 -14.26 1.79
N ASN A 327 -9.29 -13.30 1.11
CA ASN A 327 -10.24 -12.36 1.73
C ASN A 327 -11.44 -13.09 2.34
N LEU A 328 -12.01 -14.07 1.61
CA LEU A 328 -13.17 -14.82 2.09
C LEU A 328 -12.83 -15.69 3.30
N ARG A 329 -11.64 -16.29 3.36
CA ARG A 329 -11.18 -17.04 4.55
C ARG A 329 -10.95 -16.15 5.75
N ALA A 330 -10.48 -14.92 5.57
CA ALA A 330 -10.21 -13.98 6.66
C ALA A 330 -11.50 -13.49 7.35
N CYS A 331 -12.57 -13.25 6.60
CA CYS A 331 -13.80 -12.65 7.13
C CYS A 331 -14.41 -13.36 8.33
N PRO A 332 -14.66 -14.70 8.34
CA PRO A 332 -15.25 -15.36 9.49
C PRO A 332 -14.30 -15.41 10.70
N LEU A 333 -12.99 -15.35 10.48
CA LEU A 333 -12.00 -15.29 11.56
C LEU A 333 -12.09 -13.94 12.27
N LEU A 334 -12.12 -12.85 11.50
CA LEU A 334 -12.27 -11.48 11.99
C LEU A 334 -13.59 -11.30 12.73
N ALA A 335 -14.69 -11.75 12.14
CA ALA A 335 -16.02 -11.64 12.74
C ALA A 335 -16.07 -12.34 14.12
N ARG A 336 -15.49 -13.53 14.26
CA ARG A 336 -15.38 -14.25 15.53
C ARG A 336 -14.55 -13.50 16.56
N GLU A 337 -13.40 -12.95 16.15
CA GLU A 337 -12.53 -12.17 17.02
C GLU A 337 -13.25 -10.93 17.55
N TRP A 338 -13.96 -10.19 16.71
CA TRP A 338 -14.72 -9.02 17.13
C TRP A 338 -15.85 -9.36 18.11
N LEU A 339 -16.57 -10.43 17.86
CA LEU A 339 -17.64 -10.88 18.77
C LEU A 339 -17.08 -11.32 20.12
N ALA A 340 -15.91 -11.98 20.14
CA ALA A 340 -15.30 -12.49 21.38
C ALA A 340 -14.64 -11.36 22.20
N ASP A 341 -13.92 -10.46 21.54
CA ASP A 341 -12.98 -9.56 22.23
C ASP A 341 -13.44 -8.10 22.28
N TRP A 342 -14.32 -7.65 21.35
CA TRP A 342 -14.66 -6.25 21.20
C TRP A 342 -16.06 -5.89 21.72
N CYS A 343 -17.02 -6.81 21.63
CA CYS A 343 -18.41 -6.53 21.98
C CYS A 343 -18.64 -6.17 23.47
N GLU A 344 -17.80 -6.68 24.35
CA GLU A 344 -17.95 -6.50 25.81
C GLU A 344 -17.04 -5.40 26.39
N ARG A 345 -16.33 -4.67 25.54
CA ARG A 345 -15.41 -3.61 25.96
C ARG A 345 -15.91 -2.23 25.59
N PRO A 346 -15.66 -1.19 26.41
CA PRO A 346 -15.82 0.17 25.95
C PRO A 346 -14.80 0.45 24.84
N LEU A 347 -15.29 0.85 23.67
CA LEU A 347 -14.45 1.19 22.52
C LEU A 347 -14.71 2.62 22.09
N ALA A 348 -13.67 3.24 21.51
CA ALA A 348 -13.79 4.55 20.89
C ALA A 348 -14.62 4.47 19.60
N VAL A 349 -15.19 5.60 19.21
CA VAL A 349 -15.89 5.77 17.92
C VAL A 349 -14.98 5.41 16.76
N SER A 350 -13.71 5.80 16.80
CA SER A 350 -12.68 5.43 15.83
C SER A 350 -12.58 3.91 15.63
N ARG A 351 -12.52 3.13 16.72
CA ARG A 351 -12.40 1.66 16.66
C ARG A 351 -13.64 1.02 16.05
N VAL A 352 -14.83 1.47 16.43
CA VAL A 352 -16.09 0.97 15.87
C VAL A 352 -16.23 1.37 14.40
N THR A 353 -15.81 2.59 14.04
CA THR A 353 -15.77 3.05 12.64
C THR A 353 -14.86 2.16 11.80
N THR A 354 -13.67 1.87 12.32
CA THR A 354 -12.70 0.98 11.63
C THR A 354 -13.25 -0.43 11.42
N ALA A 355 -13.94 -1.01 12.42
CA ALA A 355 -14.64 -2.29 12.24
C ALA A 355 -15.66 -2.24 11.10
N ARG A 356 -16.47 -1.17 11.04
CA ARG A 356 -17.46 -0.97 9.97
C ARG A 356 -16.80 -0.82 8.60
N ILE A 357 -15.72 -0.04 8.49
CA ILE A 357 -14.97 0.11 7.24
C ILE A 357 -14.46 -1.26 6.78
N VAL A 358 -13.86 -2.05 7.66
CA VAL A 358 -13.32 -3.37 7.32
C VAL A 358 -14.42 -4.35 6.90
N ALA A 359 -15.59 -4.32 7.60
CA ALA A 359 -16.74 -5.16 7.29
C ALA A 359 -17.35 -4.91 5.90
N GLU A 360 -17.19 -3.70 5.38
CA GLU A 360 -17.60 -3.33 4.02
C GLU A 360 -16.44 -3.59 3.02
N ARG A 361 -15.24 -3.13 3.34
CA ARG A 361 -14.07 -3.11 2.45
C ARG A 361 -13.63 -4.49 2.00
N ILE A 362 -13.51 -5.46 2.93
CA ILE A 362 -12.96 -6.78 2.58
C ILE A 362 -13.91 -7.55 1.64
N PRO A 363 -15.21 -7.68 1.93
CA PRO A 363 -16.14 -8.32 1.00
C PRO A 363 -16.25 -7.59 -0.35
N LEU A 364 -16.21 -6.25 -0.35
CA LEU A 364 -16.27 -5.46 -1.58
C LEU A 364 -15.04 -5.71 -2.48
N ARG A 365 -13.85 -5.80 -1.89
CA ARG A 365 -12.62 -6.18 -2.60
C ARG A 365 -12.72 -7.60 -3.19
N ALA A 366 -13.21 -8.56 -2.40
CA ALA A 366 -13.42 -9.94 -2.86
C ALA A 366 -14.45 -10.00 -3.99
N ALA A 367 -15.61 -9.33 -3.83
CA ALA A 367 -16.65 -9.26 -4.86
C ALA A 367 -16.14 -8.66 -6.16
N SER A 368 -15.38 -7.57 -6.07
CA SER A 368 -14.77 -6.89 -7.21
C SER A 368 -13.89 -7.85 -8.03
N MET A 369 -12.96 -8.53 -7.38
CA MET A 369 -12.07 -9.48 -8.03
C MET A 369 -12.82 -10.73 -8.54
N LEU A 370 -13.83 -11.20 -7.81
CA LEU A 370 -14.68 -12.32 -8.22
C LEU A 370 -15.51 -12.00 -9.46
N LEU A 371 -16.07 -10.79 -9.54
CA LEU A 371 -16.81 -10.33 -10.73
C LEU A 371 -15.91 -10.28 -11.96
N ARG A 372 -14.66 -9.90 -11.84
CA ARG A 372 -13.68 -9.95 -12.94
C ARG A 372 -13.44 -11.39 -13.41
N LEU A 373 -13.30 -12.34 -12.47
CA LEU A 373 -13.15 -13.77 -12.79
C LEU A 373 -14.37 -14.34 -13.48
N LEU A 374 -15.58 -13.90 -13.12
CA LEU A 374 -16.84 -14.34 -13.73
C LEU A 374 -17.13 -13.64 -15.06
N GLY A 375 -16.76 -12.36 -15.19
CA GLY A 375 -17.00 -11.55 -16.40
C GLY A 375 -16.16 -11.98 -17.59
N ASP A 376 -14.91 -12.38 -17.37
CA ASP A 376 -14.05 -12.96 -18.41
C ASP A 376 -14.53 -14.34 -18.90
N ALA A 377 -15.50 -14.94 -18.21
CA ALA A 377 -16.16 -16.18 -18.65
C ALA A 377 -16.90 -16.05 -19.99
N GLY A 378 -17.31 -14.82 -20.36
CA GLY A 378 -17.98 -14.54 -21.64
C GLY A 378 -17.05 -14.01 -22.75
N ALA A 379 -15.84 -13.61 -22.43
CA ALA A 379 -14.87 -13.13 -23.41
C ALA A 379 -13.98 -14.29 -23.86
N ARG A 380 -14.00 -14.59 -25.16
CA ARG A 380 -13.06 -15.56 -25.77
C ARG A 380 -11.62 -15.15 -25.36
N PRO A 381 -10.72 -16.12 -25.01
CA PRO A 381 -9.35 -15.80 -24.65
C PRO A 381 -8.73 -14.99 -25.80
N ARG A 382 -8.25 -13.78 -25.49
CA ARG A 382 -7.42 -13.01 -26.41
C ARG A 382 -6.13 -13.83 -26.56
N THR A 383 -5.95 -14.45 -27.70
CA THR A 383 -4.68 -15.05 -28.10
C THR A 383 -3.59 -14.00 -27.93
N PRO A 384 -2.46 -14.31 -27.27
CA PRO A 384 -1.32 -13.40 -27.26
C PRO A 384 -0.94 -13.07 -28.71
N PRO A 385 -0.50 -11.84 -29.00
CA PRO A 385 -0.07 -11.47 -30.34
C PRO A 385 0.99 -12.46 -30.80
N GLY A 386 0.70 -13.16 -31.90
CA GLY A 386 1.42 -14.31 -32.38
C GLY A 386 2.89 -14.04 -32.60
N SER A 387 3.70 -14.99 -32.20
CA SER A 387 4.97 -15.31 -32.84
C SER A 387 4.67 -15.58 -34.32
N GLY A 388 4.90 -14.58 -35.17
CA GLY A 388 4.89 -14.77 -36.62
C GLY A 388 5.93 -15.80 -37.01
N PRO A 389 5.68 -16.64 -38.01
CA PRO A 389 6.66 -17.63 -38.47
C PRO A 389 7.89 -16.92 -38.98
N ALA A 390 9.05 -17.36 -38.52
CA ALA A 390 10.33 -17.04 -39.12
C ALA A 390 10.29 -17.51 -40.57
N GLY A 391 10.26 -16.57 -41.51
CA GLY A 391 10.36 -16.86 -42.93
C GLY A 391 11.76 -17.37 -43.26
N SER A 392 11.78 -18.48 -43.93
CA SER A 392 12.92 -19.11 -44.63
C SER A 392 13.60 -18.18 -45.63
#